data_4346e00a57fc75d6241ab69f72072515
#
_entry.id   4346e00a57fc75d6241ab69f72072515
#
_cell.length_a   1.000
_cell.length_b   1.000
_cell.length_c   1.000
_cell.angle_alpha   90.00
_cell.angle_beta   90.00
_cell.angle_gamma   90.00
#
_symmetry.space_group_name_H-M   'P 1'
#
loop_
_entity.id
_entity.type
_entity.pdbx_description
1 polymer ?
#
loop_
_entity_poly.entity_id
_entity_poly.type
_entity_poly.pdbx_seq_one_letter_code
_entity_poly.pdbx_strand_id
1 'polypeptide(L)'
;MHTVTFKNVYVQARSTVVGPLEKEGPLGSLFDKSYADAYCGESSFEKAERVLLADAVDLTLRKAGKGVSDIDLLVGGDLINQLTSSHYFAKDLEVPFLGMYGACSTSSLVIGNGSVWVEHELAKQVLAFTSSHVATAERQFRFPNEYGIQKKETTTSTVTGAGAVLLSNQKSNIRVTAFTPGRIVDWDHKDANDMGLAMAPAAYDTITRHLKDMHRELKDYDMIVTGDLSKIGFSFLVDLMNQEGYNIDNRLHDCGLMIYDFEHQDIFCGGSGCACSMCVSMAKLSLIHI
;
A
#
# COMPACT_ATOMS: atom_id res chain seq x y z
N MET A 1 -17.80 3.26 14.98
CA MET A 1 -16.87 4.32 14.56
C MET A 1 -17.23 4.65 13.11
N HIS A 2 -17.35 5.91 12.80
CA HIS A 2 -17.79 6.36 11.47
C HIS A 2 -16.56 6.78 10.62
N THR A 3 -16.79 6.93 9.33
CA THR A 3 -15.82 7.52 8.42
C THR A 3 -15.45 8.93 8.89
N VAL A 4 -14.15 9.21 8.98
CA VAL A 4 -13.61 10.55 9.28
C VAL A 4 -13.48 11.31 7.97
N THR A 5 -13.97 12.54 7.93
CA THR A 5 -13.85 13.41 6.75
C THR A 5 -12.83 14.52 6.99
N PHE A 6 -12.10 14.87 5.95
CA PHE A 6 -11.06 15.90 5.98
C PHE A 6 -11.40 17.06 5.05
N LYS A 7 -11.07 18.27 5.48
CA LYS A 7 -11.28 19.52 4.72
C LYS A 7 -9.98 20.07 4.15
N ASN A 8 -8.89 19.93 4.89
CA ASN A 8 -7.62 20.60 4.61
C ASN A 8 -6.41 19.64 4.61
N VAL A 9 -6.56 18.46 4.01
CA VAL A 9 -5.46 17.51 3.88
C VAL A 9 -5.13 17.30 2.41
N TYR A 10 -3.88 17.57 2.04
CA TYR A 10 -3.41 17.51 0.65
C TYR A 10 -2.12 16.71 0.54
N VAL A 11 -1.97 15.99 -0.58
CA VAL A 11 -0.74 15.31 -0.96
C VAL A 11 0.18 16.30 -1.66
N GLN A 12 1.30 16.64 -1.07
CA GLN A 12 2.27 17.58 -1.63
C GLN A 12 3.18 16.91 -2.66
N ALA A 13 3.61 15.72 -2.35
CA ALA A 13 4.43 14.89 -3.23
C ALA A 13 4.26 13.41 -2.85
N ARG A 14 4.63 12.55 -3.77
CA ARG A 14 4.66 11.11 -3.59
C ARG A 14 5.75 10.48 -4.44
N SER A 15 6.21 9.29 -4.05
CA SER A 15 7.15 8.52 -4.84
C SER A 15 7.01 7.03 -4.59
N THR A 16 7.54 6.27 -5.54
CA THR A 16 7.52 4.82 -5.55
C THR A 16 8.87 4.29 -6.02
N VAL A 17 9.40 3.31 -5.30
CA VAL A 17 10.64 2.62 -5.64
C VAL A 17 10.38 1.12 -5.60
N VAL A 18 10.81 0.38 -6.61
CA VAL A 18 10.48 -1.03 -6.74
C VAL A 18 11.68 -1.90 -7.09
N GLY A 19 11.50 -3.20 -6.87
CA GLY A 19 12.46 -4.23 -7.25
C GLY A 19 12.40 -4.61 -8.73
N PRO A 20 13.23 -5.61 -9.13
CA PRO A 20 13.35 -6.01 -10.54
C PRO A 20 12.05 -6.60 -11.08
N LEU A 21 11.35 -7.41 -10.32
CA LEU A 21 10.15 -8.10 -10.78
C LEU A 21 9.00 -7.12 -11.05
N GLU A 22 8.83 -6.12 -10.20
CA GLU A 22 7.82 -5.07 -10.32
C GLU A 22 8.12 -4.13 -11.49
N LYS A 23 9.43 -3.92 -11.77
CA LYS A 23 9.86 -3.14 -12.93
C LYS A 23 9.46 -3.78 -14.26
N GLU A 24 9.50 -5.11 -14.33
CA GLU A 24 9.15 -5.86 -15.53
C GLU A 24 7.63 -5.98 -15.72
N GLY A 25 6.85 -5.62 -14.72
CA GLY A 25 5.38 -5.65 -14.78
C GLY A 25 4.77 -4.49 -15.59
N PRO A 26 3.44 -4.54 -15.80
CA PRO A 26 2.73 -3.57 -16.63
C PRO A 26 2.87 -2.11 -16.19
N LEU A 27 3.15 -1.88 -14.92
CA LEU A 27 3.31 -0.53 -14.34
C LEU A 27 4.77 -0.10 -14.21
N GLY A 28 5.73 -0.89 -14.69
CA GLY A 28 7.16 -0.68 -14.47
C GLY A 28 7.69 0.69 -14.89
N SER A 29 7.13 1.27 -15.97
CA SER A 29 7.50 2.60 -16.46
C SER A 29 6.92 3.76 -15.64
N LEU A 30 5.98 3.49 -14.74
CA LEU A 30 5.31 4.50 -13.91
C LEU A 30 5.97 4.67 -12.54
N PHE A 31 6.81 3.73 -12.13
CA PHE A 31 7.54 3.84 -10.87
C PHE A 31 8.71 4.82 -11.00
N ASP A 32 8.94 5.60 -9.96
CA ASP A 32 9.94 6.67 -9.96
C ASP A 32 11.38 6.15 -10.01
N LYS A 33 11.62 5.00 -9.39
CA LYS A 33 12.92 4.33 -9.38
C LYS A 33 12.73 2.81 -9.32
N SER A 34 13.65 2.07 -9.89
CA SER A 34 13.68 0.61 -9.81
C SER A 34 15.11 0.11 -9.65
N TYR A 35 15.25 -1.03 -8.99
CA TYR A 35 16.53 -1.73 -8.84
C TYR A 35 16.62 -2.92 -9.79
N ALA A 36 17.84 -3.25 -10.21
CA ALA A 36 18.11 -4.36 -11.13
C ALA A 36 18.16 -5.72 -10.43
N ASP A 37 18.37 -5.70 -9.10
CA ASP A 37 18.41 -6.90 -8.27
C ASP A 37 17.70 -6.67 -6.94
N ALA A 38 17.32 -7.75 -6.27
CA ALA A 38 16.58 -7.70 -5.01
C ALA A 38 17.43 -7.29 -3.79
N TYR A 39 18.76 -7.27 -3.91
CA TYR A 39 19.63 -6.84 -2.83
C TYR A 39 19.83 -5.31 -2.78
N CYS A 40 19.49 -4.62 -3.88
CA CYS A 40 19.66 -3.15 -3.97
C CYS A 40 21.09 -2.68 -3.61
N GLY A 41 22.10 -3.50 -3.91
CA GLY A 41 23.51 -3.24 -3.56
C GLY A 41 23.89 -3.59 -2.11
N GLU A 42 22.99 -4.17 -1.33
CA GLU A 42 23.19 -4.51 0.09
C GLU A 42 23.54 -5.98 0.32
N SER A 43 23.94 -6.30 1.55
CA SER A 43 24.35 -7.65 1.95
C SER A 43 23.21 -8.52 2.51
N SER A 44 22.02 -7.95 2.75
CA SER A 44 20.83 -8.66 3.21
C SER A 44 19.56 -8.01 2.69
N PHE A 45 18.47 -8.77 2.64
CA PHE A 45 17.17 -8.29 2.17
C PHE A 45 16.54 -7.25 3.10
N GLU A 46 16.77 -7.33 4.41
CA GLU A 46 16.33 -6.33 5.38
C GLU A 46 17.02 -4.97 5.15
N LYS A 47 18.31 -5.00 4.75
CA LYS A 47 19.02 -3.77 4.38
C LYS A 47 18.54 -3.25 3.02
N ALA A 48 18.30 -4.13 2.06
CA ALA A 48 17.74 -3.77 0.76
C ALA A 48 16.37 -3.08 0.92
N GLU A 49 15.50 -3.61 1.77
CA GLU A 49 14.20 -2.99 2.05
C GLU A 49 14.34 -1.58 2.63
N ARG A 50 15.32 -1.35 3.51
CA ARG A 50 15.62 0.01 4.01
C ARG A 50 16.14 0.95 2.93
N VAL A 51 16.92 0.46 1.97
CA VAL A 51 17.39 1.26 0.83
C VAL A 51 16.18 1.69 -0.04
N LEU A 52 15.27 0.76 -0.36
CA LEU A 52 14.05 1.08 -1.09
C LEU A 52 13.25 2.18 -0.38
N LEU A 53 13.11 2.05 0.93
CA LEU A 53 12.39 3.02 1.75
C LEU A 53 13.08 4.38 1.80
N ALA A 54 14.40 4.40 2.00
CA ALA A 54 15.19 5.64 2.02
C ALA A 54 15.08 6.39 0.69
N ASP A 55 15.17 5.68 -0.44
CA ASP A 55 15.02 6.27 -1.77
C ASP A 55 13.59 6.83 -1.99
N ALA A 56 12.56 6.08 -1.57
CA ALA A 56 11.19 6.56 -1.70
C ALA A 56 10.97 7.85 -0.93
N VAL A 57 11.46 7.93 0.30
CA VAL A 57 11.36 9.14 1.12
C VAL A 57 12.17 10.30 0.53
N ASP A 58 13.42 10.07 0.15
CA ASP A 58 14.27 11.11 -0.45
C ASP A 58 13.66 11.67 -1.74
N LEU A 59 13.16 10.81 -2.63
CA LEU A 59 12.47 11.24 -3.84
C LEU A 59 11.21 12.06 -3.54
N THR A 60 10.43 11.66 -2.53
CA THR A 60 9.24 12.41 -2.11
C THR A 60 9.60 13.80 -1.61
N LEU A 61 10.61 13.91 -0.75
CA LEU A 61 11.10 15.19 -0.23
C LEU A 61 11.65 16.09 -1.33
N ARG A 62 12.46 15.54 -2.24
CA ARG A 62 12.97 16.29 -3.40
C ARG A 62 11.85 16.82 -4.29
N LYS A 63 10.83 16.01 -4.60
CA LYS A 63 9.67 16.44 -5.39
C LYS A 63 8.88 17.55 -4.70
N ALA A 64 8.82 17.54 -3.37
CA ALA A 64 8.18 18.59 -2.58
C ALA A 64 9.05 19.84 -2.42
N GLY A 65 10.33 19.82 -2.79
CA GLY A 65 11.29 20.86 -2.47
C GLY A 65 11.53 21.04 -0.96
N LYS A 66 11.50 19.93 -0.20
CA LYS A 66 11.61 19.87 1.25
C LYS A 66 12.83 19.08 1.69
N GLY A 67 13.31 19.39 2.89
CA GLY A 67 14.31 18.60 3.61
C GLY A 67 13.68 17.83 4.78
N VAL A 68 14.46 16.94 5.39
CA VAL A 68 14.02 16.19 6.59
C VAL A 68 13.65 17.13 7.74
N SER A 69 14.34 18.26 7.89
CA SER A 69 14.05 19.30 8.90
C SER A 69 12.70 19.99 8.74
N ASP A 70 12.04 19.83 7.58
CA ASP A 70 10.70 20.39 7.35
C ASP A 70 9.59 19.44 7.83
N ILE A 71 9.93 18.20 8.23
CA ILE A 71 8.97 17.16 8.59
C ILE A 71 8.72 17.16 10.09
N ASP A 72 7.46 17.29 10.49
CA ASP A 72 7.06 17.28 11.89
C ASP A 72 6.85 15.86 12.43
N LEU A 73 6.42 14.92 11.56
CA LEU A 73 6.06 13.57 11.97
C LEU A 73 6.25 12.57 10.83
N LEU A 74 6.82 11.43 11.18
CA LEU A 74 6.87 10.23 10.36
C LEU A 74 5.77 9.26 10.79
N VAL A 75 5.01 8.73 9.84
CA VAL A 75 4.01 7.68 10.06
C VAL A 75 4.28 6.55 9.08
N GLY A 76 4.70 5.40 9.56
CA GLY A 76 5.15 4.37 8.62
C GLY A 76 5.11 2.96 9.18
N GLY A 77 5.28 1.99 8.28
CA GLY A 77 5.35 0.59 8.65
C GLY A 77 5.79 -0.31 7.51
N ASP A 78 6.10 -1.53 7.88
CA ASP A 78 6.54 -2.60 7.00
C ASP A 78 5.94 -3.94 7.43
N LEU A 79 6.35 -5.04 6.80
CA LEU A 79 5.83 -6.38 7.11
C LEU A 79 6.72 -7.19 8.07
N ILE A 80 7.89 -6.67 8.46
CA ILE A 80 8.81 -7.39 9.33
C ILE A 80 8.38 -7.24 10.79
N ASN A 81 8.68 -8.25 11.60
CA ASN A 81 8.42 -8.20 13.05
C ASN A 81 8.96 -6.91 13.67
N GLN A 82 8.14 -6.29 14.53
CA GLN A 82 8.40 -5.04 15.22
C GLN A 82 8.73 -3.87 14.27
N LEU A 83 8.28 -3.91 13.00
CA LEU A 83 8.54 -2.88 12.02
C LEU A 83 10.05 -2.58 11.87
N THR A 84 10.84 -3.63 11.71
CA THR A 84 12.31 -3.54 11.77
C THR A 84 12.85 -2.58 10.72
N SER A 85 12.41 -2.67 9.46
CA SER A 85 12.88 -1.78 8.40
C SER A 85 12.53 -0.33 8.69
N SER A 86 11.30 -0.06 9.11
CA SER A 86 10.80 1.28 9.41
C SER A 86 11.52 1.94 10.59
N HIS A 87 11.75 1.18 11.69
CA HIS A 87 12.45 1.70 12.86
C HIS A 87 13.91 2.04 12.57
N TYR A 88 14.63 1.15 11.88
CA TYR A 88 16.03 1.42 11.50
C TYR A 88 16.14 2.57 10.51
N PHE A 89 15.18 2.75 9.63
CA PHE A 89 15.12 3.90 8.75
C PHE A 89 14.81 5.19 9.52
N ALA A 90 13.76 5.21 10.33
CA ALA A 90 13.32 6.39 11.07
C ALA A 90 14.37 6.88 12.09
N LYS A 91 15.12 5.96 12.69
CA LYS A 91 16.21 6.27 13.63
C LYS A 91 17.23 7.27 13.06
N ASP A 92 17.53 7.15 11.77
CA ASP A 92 18.58 7.96 11.14
C ASP A 92 18.07 9.35 10.70
N LEU A 93 16.77 9.61 10.80
CA LEU A 93 16.15 10.89 10.43
C LEU A 93 15.97 11.87 11.59
N GLU A 94 16.02 11.40 12.84
CA GLU A 94 15.82 12.22 14.05
C GLU A 94 14.48 12.98 14.09
N VAL A 95 13.44 12.45 13.42
CA VAL A 95 12.08 12.99 13.40
C VAL A 95 11.16 12.10 14.24
N PRO A 96 10.18 12.63 15.00
CA PRO A 96 9.20 11.82 15.70
C PRO A 96 8.55 10.78 14.78
N PHE A 97 8.46 9.52 15.24
CA PHE A 97 7.98 8.40 14.43
C PHE A 97 6.85 7.63 15.10
N LEU A 98 5.78 7.44 14.37
CA LEU A 98 4.67 6.53 14.72
C LEU A 98 4.73 5.29 13.83
N GLY A 99 5.19 4.18 14.39
CA GLY A 99 5.18 2.88 13.73
C GLY A 99 3.78 2.29 13.71
N MET A 100 3.31 1.89 12.53
CA MET A 100 1.96 1.32 12.34
C MET A 100 2.02 -0.02 11.64
N TYR A 101 1.26 -0.99 12.15
CA TYR A 101 1.14 -2.31 11.58
C TYR A 101 -0.31 -2.64 11.25
N GLY A 102 -0.62 -2.77 9.98
CA GLY A 102 -1.89 -3.26 9.45
C GLY A 102 -1.66 -4.33 8.38
N ALA A 103 -0.50 -5.02 8.43
CA ALA A 103 -0.06 -5.92 7.39
C ALA A 103 -0.21 -5.28 5.99
N CYS A 104 -0.89 -5.91 5.04
CA CYS A 104 -1.09 -5.39 3.69
C CYS A 104 -1.85 -4.04 3.65
N SER A 105 -2.68 -3.74 4.66
CA SER A 105 -3.44 -2.48 4.74
C SER A 105 -2.64 -1.29 5.32
N THR A 106 -1.37 -1.49 5.68
CA THR A 106 -0.54 -0.45 6.30
C THR A 106 -0.48 0.84 5.46
N SER A 107 -0.50 0.76 4.12
CA SER A 107 -0.49 1.94 3.25
C SER A 107 -1.69 2.87 3.50
N SER A 108 -2.89 2.34 3.53
CA SER A 108 -4.12 3.11 3.83
C SER A 108 -4.13 3.60 5.29
N LEU A 109 -3.62 2.77 6.21
CA LEU A 109 -3.52 3.09 7.62
C LEU A 109 -2.62 4.31 7.88
N VAL A 110 -1.42 4.33 7.29
CA VAL A 110 -0.47 5.44 7.48
C VAL A 110 -0.95 6.73 6.83
N ILE A 111 -1.56 6.66 5.64
CA ILE A 111 -2.13 7.84 4.97
C ILE A 111 -3.33 8.38 5.77
N GLY A 112 -4.25 7.51 6.17
CA GLY A 112 -5.43 7.90 6.96
C GLY A 112 -5.05 8.52 8.30
N ASN A 113 -4.12 7.88 9.03
CA ASN A 113 -3.66 8.38 10.32
C ASN A 113 -2.87 9.69 10.17
N GLY A 114 -1.94 9.78 9.22
CA GLY A 114 -1.23 11.01 8.91
C GLY A 114 -2.18 12.16 8.56
N SER A 115 -3.28 11.85 7.86
CA SER A 115 -4.32 12.83 7.54
C SER A 115 -5.03 13.38 8.77
N VAL A 116 -5.26 12.57 9.79
CA VAL A 116 -5.83 13.02 11.08
C VAL A 116 -4.91 14.04 11.76
N TRP A 117 -3.61 13.79 11.77
CA TRP A 117 -2.64 14.73 12.36
C TRP A 117 -2.62 16.06 11.64
N VAL A 118 -2.69 16.05 10.30
CA VAL A 118 -2.71 17.27 9.49
C VAL A 118 -4.03 18.03 9.66
N GLU A 119 -5.18 17.35 9.58
CA GLU A 119 -6.51 17.98 9.68
C GLU A 119 -6.71 18.72 11.00
N HIS A 120 -6.21 18.15 12.10
CA HIS A 120 -6.31 18.71 13.45
C HIS A 120 -5.14 19.65 13.81
N GLU A 121 -4.28 19.99 12.84
CA GLU A 121 -3.14 20.88 13.02
C GLU A 121 -2.14 20.43 14.13
N LEU A 122 -2.11 19.12 14.42
CA LEU A 122 -1.16 18.54 15.38
C LEU A 122 0.23 18.40 14.75
N ALA A 123 0.30 18.26 13.43
CA ALA A 123 1.51 18.32 12.62
C ALA A 123 1.18 19.00 11.28
N LYS A 124 2.09 19.82 10.75
CA LYS A 124 1.89 20.55 9.48
C LYS A 124 2.38 19.75 8.27
N GLN A 125 3.45 18.99 8.46
CA GLN A 125 4.09 18.18 7.43
C GLN A 125 4.23 16.75 7.98
N VAL A 126 3.44 15.82 7.44
CA VAL A 126 3.47 14.41 7.84
C VAL A 126 3.95 13.57 6.67
N LEU A 127 5.02 12.84 6.85
CA LEU A 127 5.55 11.91 5.87
C LEU A 127 5.03 10.50 6.18
N ALA A 128 4.13 9.99 5.34
CA ALA A 128 3.57 8.66 5.43
C ALA A 128 4.31 7.72 4.46
N PHE A 129 4.72 6.52 4.91
CA PHE A 129 5.46 5.58 4.08
C PHE A 129 5.19 4.12 4.42
N THR A 130 5.41 3.24 3.44
CA THR A 130 5.44 1.79 3.64
C THR A 130 6.51 1.13 2.78
N SER A 131 7.01 -0.01 3.24
CA SER A 131 7.89 -0.89 2.46
C SER A 131 7.51 -2.35 2.65
N SER A 132 7.89 -3.18 1.71
CA SER A 132 7.95 -4.63 1.84
C SER A 132 9.01 -5.20 0.90
N HIS A 133 9.44 -6.41 1.19
CA HIS A 133 10.39 -7.13 0.35
C HIS A 133 10.00 -8.61 0.30
N VAL A 134 10.01 -9.22 -0.89
CA VAL A 134 9.58 -10.60 -1.07
C VAL A 134 10.29 -11.57 -0.12
N ALA A 135 11.61 -11.50 -0.01
CA ALA A 135 12.37 -12.46 0.81
C ALA A 135 12.16 -12.28 2.32
N THR A 136 12.04 -11.04 2.81
CA THR A 136 11.77 -10.77 4.23
C THR A 136 10.36 -11.19 4.62
N ALA A 137 9.37 -10.92 3.76
CA ALA A 137 7.98 -11.29 3.98
C ALA A 137 7.73 -12.80 3.86
N GLU A 138 8.31 -13.47 2.86
CA GLU A 138 8.19 -14.93 2.74
C GLU A 138 8.71 -15.65 3.99
N ARG A 139 9.87 -15.26 4.48
CA ARG A 139 10.48 -15.78 5.71
C ARG A 139 9.61 -15.55 6.94
N GLN A 140 8.90 -14.43 6.98
CA GLN A 140 8.03 -14.03 8.10
C GLN A 140 6.68 -14.77 8.09
N PHE A 141 6.04 -14.90 6.93
CA PHE A 141 4.66 -15.35 6.82
C PHE A 141 4.49 -16.75 6.27
N ARG A 142 5.49 -17.28 5.56
CA ARG A 142 5.46 -18.60 4.93
C ARG A 142 6.76 -19.35 5.20
N PHE A 143 7.64 -19.40 4.21
CA PHE A 143 8.91 -20.13 4.27
C PHE A 143 10.03 -19.30 3.66
N PRO A 144 11.29 -19.43 4.13
CA PRO A 144 12.44 -18.85 3.46
C PRO A 144 12.51 -19.27 2.00
N ASN A 145 12.84 -18.34 1.10
CA ASN A 145 12.95 -18.60 -0.33
C ASN A 145 13.98 -19.68 -0.66
N GLU A 146 15.00 -19.83 0.18
CA GLU A 146 16.06 -20.82 0.06
C GLU A 146 15.55 -22.28 0.15
N TYR A 147 14.36 -22.51 0.69
CA TYR A 147 13.76 -23.85 0.73
C TYR A 147 13.24 -24.34 -0.62
N GLY A 148 13.03 -23.43 -1.59
CA GLY A 148 12.55 -23.77 -2.92
C GLY A 148 11.19 -24.50 -2.91
N ILE A 149 10.29 -24.14 -1.99
CA ILE A 149 8.97 -24.76 -1.86
C ILE A 149 8.10 -24.38 -3.06
N GLN A 150 7.45 -25.41 -3.65
CA GLN A 150 6.50 -25.18 -4.73
C GLN A 150 5.32 -24.33 -4.26
N LYS A 151 5.06 -23.25 -4.98
CA LYS A 151 3.93 -22.36 -4.71
C LYS A 151 2.63 -22.96 -5.23
N LYS A 152 1.55 -22.76 -4.49
CA LYS A 152 0.18 -23.08 -4.93
C LYS A 152 -0.35 -21.96 -5.84
N GLU A 153 -1.39 -22.27 -6.63
CA GLU A 153 -2.07 -21.28 -7.47
C GLU A 153 -2.70 -20.12 -6.67
N THR A 154 -3.03 -20.36 -5.40
CA THR A 154 -3.55 -19.35 -4.47
C THR A 154 -2.46 -18.42 -3.91
N THR A 155 -1.19 -18.76 -4.09
CA THR A 155 -0.08 -18.02 -3.48
C THR A 155 0.10 -16.65 -4.14
N THR A 156 0.08 -15.61 -3.33
CA THR A 156 0.45 -14.25 -3.73
C THR A 156 1.95 -14.03 -3.60
N SER A 157 2.51 -13.14 -4.41
CA SER A 157 3.91 -12.71 -4.34
C SER A 157 4.03 -11.37 -3.65
N THR A 158 4.77 -11.30 -2.53
CA THR A 158 4.98 -10.02 -1.86
C THR A 158 5.78 -9.08 -2.76
N VAL A 159 5.27 -7.89 -2.93
CA VAL A 159 5.92 -6.83 -3.71
C VAL A 159 7.20 -6.37 -3.02
N THR A 160 8.29 -6.32 -3.78
CA THR A 160 9.54 -5.70 -3.35
C THR A 160 9.52 -4.23 -3.73
N GLY A 161 9.34 -3.36 -2.75
CA GLY A 161 9.23 -1.94 -3.01
C GLY A 161 8.96 -1.11 -1.78
N ALA A 162 8.93 0.19 -1.98
CA ALA A 162 8.56 1.19 -0.99
C ALA A 162 7.86 2.36 -1.66
N GLY A 163 6.98 3.01 -0.93
CA GLY A 163 6.39 4.26 -1.36
C GLY A 163 6.22 5.23 -0.20
N ALA A 164 6.27 6.52 -0.51
CA ALA A 164 6.11 7.59 0.45
C ALA A 164 5.19 8.69 -0.07
N VAL A 165 4.49 9.34 0.84
CA VAL A 165 3.54 10.42 0.58
C VAL A 165 3.76 11.53 1.60
N LEU A 166 3.94 12.76 1.14
CA LEU A 166 3.98 13.93 2.01
C LEU A 166 2.60 14.57 2.08
N LEU A 167 2.04 14.61 3.28
CA LEU A 167 0.75 15.20 3.60
C LEU A 167 0.92 16.54 4.29
N SER A 168 0.12 17.54 3.92
CA SER A 168 0.06 18.82 4.63
C SER A 168 -1.29 19.51 4.43
N ASN A 169 -1.51 20.62 5.15
CA ASN A 169 -2.67 21.49 4.96
C ASN A 169 -2.47 22.54 3.84
N GLN A 170 -1.34 22.55 3.17
CA GLN A 170 -1.10 23.43 2.02
C GLN A 170 -1.84 22.87 0.80
N LYS A 171 -2.56 23.71 0.08
CA LYS A 171 -3.33 23.32 -1.10
C LYS A 171 -2.42 22.73 -2.19
N SER A 172 -2.85 21.61 -2.74
CA SER A 172 -2.29 20.98 -3.94
C SER A 172 -3.42 20.38 -4.78
N ASN A 173 -3.09 19.77 -5.90
CA ASN A 173 -4.10 19.17 -6.80
C ASN A 173 -4.70 17.86 -6.25
N ILE A 174 -4.09 17.22 -5.27
CA ILE A 174 -4.56 15.95 -4.72
C ILE A 174 -4.95 16.15 -3.26
N ARG A 175 -6.22 15.87 -2.94
CA ARG A 175 -6.76 15.99 -1.58
C ARG A 175 -7.17 14.64 -1.01
N VAL A 176 -6.81 14.38 0.24
CA VAL A 176 -7.39 13.28 1.02
C VAL A 176 -8.70 13.77 1.61
N THR A 177 -9.82 13.15 1.27
CA THR A 177 -11.16 13.63 1.65
C THR A 177 -11.80 12.87 2.78
N ALA A 178 -11.45 11.59 2.95
CA ALA A 178 -12.03 10.76 3.99
C ALA A 178 -11.11 9.57 4.35
N PHE A 179 -11.31 9.03 5.53
CA PHE A 179 -10.69 7.80 6.02
C PHE A 179 -11.73 6.96 6.76
N THR A 180 -11.95 5.75 6.29
CA THR A 180 -12.84 4.76 6.90
C THR A 180 -12.02 3.69 7.58
N PRO A 181 -11.86 3.71 8.92
CA PRO A 181 -11.16 2.65 9.62
C PRO A 181 -11.87 1.31 9.42
N GLY A 182 -11.13 0.31 8.97
CA GLY A 182 -11.60 -1.06 8.82
C GLY A 182 -11.82 -1.73 10.19
N ARG A 183 -12.48 -2.85 10.19
CA ARG A 183 -12.59 -3.76 11.33
C ARG A 183 -12.12 -5.16 10.92
N ILE A 184 -11.78 -5.99 11.88
CA ILE A 184 -11.50 -7.39 11.63
C ILE A 184 -12.82 -8.08 11.26
N VAL A 185 -12.82 -8.77 10.13
CA VAL A 185 -13.94 -9.58 9.66
C VAL A 185 -13.42 -10.99 9.41
N ASP A 186 -13.95 -11.96 10.12
CA ASP A 186 -13.56 -13.36 10.00
C ASP A 186 -14.78 -14.19 9.56
N TRP A 187 -14.66 -14.84 8.41
CA TRP A 187 -15.65 -15.79 7.87
C TRP A 187 -15.15 -17.24 7.97
N ASP A 188 -14.22 -17.50 8.91
CA ASP A 188 -13.73 -18.84 9.23
C ASP A 188 -12.96 -19.52 8.07
N HIS A 189 -12.30 -18.73 7.21
CA HIS A 189 -11.45 -19.26 6.15
C HIS A 189 -10.19 -19.89 6.75
N LYS A 190 -9.91 -21.18 6.43
CA LYS A 190 -8.85 -21.97 7.10
C LYS A 190 -7.61 -22.19 6.24
N ASP A 191 -7.63 -21.88 4.93
CA ASP A 191 -6.43 -22.08 4.11
C ASP A 191 -5.46 -20.92 4.28
N ALA A 192 -4.37 -21.15 5.01
CA ALA A 192 -3.31 -20.16 5.22
C ALA A 192 -2.56 -19.75 3.94
N ASN A 193 -2.73 -20.49 2.84
CA ASN A 193 -2.13 -20.14 1.55
C ASN A 193 -3.04 -19.29 0.66
N ASP A 194 -4.28 -19.06 1.07
CA ASP A 194 -5.25 -18.24 0.36
C ASP A 194 -5.61 -16.99 1.19
N MET A 195 -4.72 -16.03 1.18
CA MET A 195 -4.90 -14.78 1.93
C MET A 195 -5.96 -13.88 1.27
N GLY A 196 -6.10 -13.94 -0.05
CA GLY A 196 -7.05 -13.11 -0.78
C GLY A 196 -8.48 -13.39 -0.37
N LEU A 197 -8.86 -14.65 -0.29
CA LEU A 197 -10.21 -15.05 0.14
C LEU A 197 -10.46 -14.70 1.62
N ALA A 198 -9.44 -14.81 2.47
CA ALA A 198 -9.55 -14.41 3.87
C ALA A 198 -9.77 -12.88 4.04
N MET A 199 -9.20 -12.06 3.14
CA MET A 199 -9.28 -10.60 3.22
C MET A 199 -10.53 -10.00 2.53
N ALA A 200 -11.11 -10.69 1.55
CA ALA A 200 -12.21 -10.16 0.76
C ALA A 200 -13.45 -9.73 1.58
N PRO A 201 -13.88 -10.46 2.65
CA PRO A 201 -14.97 -10.02 3.52
C PRO A 201 -14.69 -8.68 4.22
N ALA A 202 -13.45 -8.44 4.64
CA ALA A 202 -13.05 -7.19 5.28
C ALA A 202 -13.04 -6.02 4.27
N ALA A 203 -12.63 -6.28 3.03
CA ALA A 203 -12.70 -5.31 1.94
C ALA A 203 -14.16 -4.94 1.63
N TYR A 204 -15.05 -5.94 1.50
CA TYR A 204 -16.48 -5.72 1.33
C TYR A 204 -17.08 -4.86 2.44
N ASP A 205 -16.84 -5.23 3.72
CA ASP A 205 -17.32 -4.48 4.87
C ASP A 205 -16.86 -3.02 4.86
N THR A 206 -15.59 -2.79 4.54
CA THR A 206 -15.01 -1.44 4.54
C THR A 206 -15.57 -0.59 3.41
N ILE A 207 -15.67 -1.13 2.19
CA ILE A 207 -16.24 -0.44 1.02
C ILE A 207 -17.70 -0.07 1.30
N THR A 208 -18.51 -1.04 1.70
CA THR A 208 -19.96 -0.81 1.91
C THR A 208 -20.26 0.14 3.05
N ARG A 209 -19.47 0.08 4.15
CA ARG A 209 -19.56 1.07 5.23
C ARG A 209 -19.16 2.46 4.77
N HIS A 210 -18.08 2.57 3.99
CA HIS A 210 -17.64 3.85 3.44
C HIS A 210 -18.74 4.48 2.59
N LEU A 211 -19.33 3.72 1.67
CA LEU A 211 -20.45 4.19 0.82
C LEU A 211 -21.62 4.68 1.67
N LYS A 212 -22.02 3.89 2.68
CA LYS A 212 -23.08 4.24 3.60
C LYS A 212 -22.80 5.49 4.42
N ASP A 213 -21.62 5.57 5.03
CA ASP A 213 -21.24 6.71 5.90
C ASP A 213 -21.13 8.02 5.10
N MET A 214 -20.66 7.93 3.85
CA MET A 214 -20.48 9.09 2.97
C MET A 214 -21.72 9.44 2.17
N HIS A 215 -22.81 8.64 2.27
CA HIS A 215 -24.00 8.77 1.45
C HIS A 215 -23.69 8.79 -0.05
N ARG A 216 -22.82 7.86 -0.49
CA ARG A 216 -22.34 7.71 -1.88
C ARG A 216 -22.65 6.34 -2.43
N GLU A 217 -22.65 6.26 -3.76
CA GLU A 217 -22.75 5.03 -4.53
C GLU A 217 -21.41 4.75 -5.25
N LEU A 218 -21.22 3.53 -5.77
CA LEU A 218 -20.02 3.18 -6.52
C LEU A 218 -19.76 4.11 -7.72
N LYS A 219 -20.83 4.55 -8.38
CA LYS A 219 -20.77 5.46 -9.54
C LYS A 219 -20.19 6.85 -9.23
N ASP A 220 -20.15 7.23 -7.95
CA ASP A 220 -19.59 8.51 -7.51
C ASP A 220 -18.06 8.49 -7.43
N TYR A 221 -17.45 7.35 -7.77
CA TYR A 221 -16.01 7.13 -7.82
C TYR A 221 -15.59 6.74 -9.24
N ASP A 222 -14.55 7.35 -9.76
CA ASP A 222 -13.96 6.98 -11.05
C ASP A 222 -13.17 5.66 -10.94
N MET A 223 -12.58 5.39 -9.78
CA MET A 223 -11.84 4.19 -9.49
C MET A 223 -11.93 3.81 -8.01
N ILE A 224 -12.14 2.53 -7.75
CA ILE A 224 -12.06 1.91 -6.43
C ILE A 224 -11.00 0.82 -6.51
N VAL A 225 -9.99 0.88 -5.64
CA VAL A 225 -8.85 -0.02 -5.71
C VAL A 225 -8.68 -0.77 -4.40
N THR A 226 -8.70 -2.11 -4.46
CA THR A 226 -8.27 -2.95 -3.34
C THR A 226 -6.75 -3.14 -3.36
N GLY A 227 -6.17 -3.48 -2.21
CA GLY A 227 -4.71 -3.53 -2.05
C GLY A 227 -4.07 -4.75 -2.72
N ASP A 228 -4.58 -5.93 -2.40
CA ASP A 228 -3.91 -7.18 -2.74
C ASP A 228 -4.81 -8.41 -2.53
N LEU A 229 -6.06 -8.31 -2.89
CA LEU A 229 -6.97 -9.46 -2.92
C LEU A 229 -6.55 -10.48 -3.98
N SER A 230 -5.89 -10.00 -5.03
CA SER A 230 -5.39 -10.82 -6.13
C SER A 230 -6.49 -11.62 -6.82
N LYS A 231 -6.19 -12.62 -7.65
CA LYS A 231 -7.19 -13.29 -8.50
C LYS A 231 -8.39 -13.82 -7.72
N ILE A 232 -8.13 -14.59 -6.67
CA ILE A 232 -9.18 -15.33 -5.97
C ILE A 232 -9.99 -14.40 -5.08
N GLY A 233 -9.34 -13.63 -4.23
CA GLY A 233 -10.04 -12.71 -3.32
C GLY A 233 -10.78 -11.61 -4.05
N PHE A 234 -10.23 -11.10 -5.16
CA PHE A 234 -10.89 -10.08 -5.98
C PHE A 234 -12.13 -10.63 -6.68
N SER A 235 -12.04 -11.84 -7.29
CA SER A 235 -13.19 -12.50 -7.89
C SER A 235 -14.30 -12.71 -6.87
N PHE A 236 -13.95 -13.18 -5.67
CA PHE A 236 -14.92 -13.37 -4.59
C PHE A 236 -15.56 -12.05 -4.14
N LEU A 237 -14.78 -10.97 -4.01
CA LEU A 237 -15.33 -9.65 -3.70
C LEU A 237 -16.31 -9.18 -4.78
N VAL A 238 -15.98 -9.35 -6.06
CA VAL A 238 -16.84 -9.01 -7.19
C VAL A 238 -18.16 -9.77 -7.12
N ASP A 239 -18.11 -11.08 -6.89
CA ASP A 239 -19.31 -11.92 -6.77
C ASP A 239 -20.17 -11.50 -5.58
N LEU A 240 -19.55 -11.24 -4.43
CA LEU A 240 -20.25 -10.79 -3.23
C LEU A 240 -20.96 -9.43 -3.44
N MET A 241 -20.26 -8.48 -4.03
CA MET A 241 -20.82 -7.17 -4.35
C MET A 241 -22.01 -7.27 -5.31
N ASN A 242 -21.90 -8.12 -6.36
CA ASN A 242 -22.98 -8.36 -7.31
C ASN A 242 -24.20 -9.03 -6.66
N GLN A 243 -23.99 -10.01 -5.77
CA GLN A 243 -25.07 -10.68 -5.03
C GLN A 243 -25.84 -9.71 -4.13
N GLU A 244 -25.16 -8.74 -3.56
CA GLU A 244 -25.74 -7.69 -2.73
C GLU A 244 -26.33 -6.51 -3.55
N GLY A 245 -26.34 -6.62 -4.88
CA GLY A 245 -26.98 -5.66 -5.77
C GLY A 245 -26.14 -4.41 -6.11
N TYR A 246 -24.84 -4.41 -5.83
CA TYR A 246 -23.98 -3.33 -6.26
C TYR A 246 -23.60 -3.46 -7.74
N ASN A 247 -23.77 -2.38 -8.51
CA ASN A 247 -23.32 -2.33 -9.91
C ASN A 247 -21.84 -1.91 -9.95
N ILE A 248 -20.94 -2.88 -10.09
CA ILE A 248 -19.48 -2.68 -10.00
C ILE A 248 -18.93 -2.02 -11.27
N ASP A 249 -19.50 -2.37 -12.45
CA ASP A 249 -18.95 -2.02 -13.76
C ASP A 249 -17.40 -2.13 -13.83
N ASN A 250 -16.70 -1.21 -14.50
CA ASN A 250 -15.24 -1.22 -14.65
C ASN A 250 -14.51 -0.36 -13.60
N ARG A 251 -15.14 -0.03 -12.47
CA ARG A 251 -14.54 0.85 -11.45
C ARG A 251 -13.72 0.14 -10.39
N LEU A 252 -14.05 -1.12 -10.12
CA LEU A 252 -13.35 -1.90 -9.09
C LEU A 252 -12.10 -2.55 -9.68
N HIS A 253 -10.97 -2.32 -9.05
CA HIS A 253 -9.65 -2.84 -9.45
C HIS A 253 -8.92 -3.40 -8.22
N ASP A 254 -7.83 -4.12 -8.46
CA ASP A 254 -6.96 -4.65 -7.40
C ASP A 254 -5.49 -4.40 -7.73
N CYS A 255 -4.73 -3.84 -6.79
CA CYS A 255 -3.31 -3.54 -6.99
C CYS A 255 -2.49 -4.79 -7.26
N GLY A 256 -2.82 -5.91 -6.60
CA GLY A 256 -2.14 -7.19 -6.79
C GLY A 256 -2.33 -7.77 -8.19
N LEU A 257 -3.44 -7.43 -8.86
CA LEU A 257 -3.70 -7.81 -10.26
C LEU A 257 -3.02 -6.88 -11.25
N MET A 258 -2.71 -5.65 -10.86
CA MET A 258 -2.20 -4.62 -11.76
C MET A 258 -0.69 -4.57 -11.85
N ILE A 259 0.02 -5.10 -10.83
CA ILE A 259 1.47 -4.89 -10.69
C ILE A 259 2.30 -5.88 -11.50
N TYR A 260 1.79 -7.07 -11.76
CA TYR A 260 2.51 -8.14 -12.46
C TYR A 260 1.86 -8.55 -13.77
N ASP A 261 2.69 -9.07 -14.69
CA ASP A 261 2.26 -9.69 -15.93
C ASP A 261 2.13 -11.21 -15.75
N PHE A 262 0.89 -11.69 -15.73
CA PHE A 262 0.58 -13.10 -15.49
C PHE A 262 0.92 -14.04 -16.67
N GLU A 263 1.20 -13.50 -17.84
CA GLU A 263 1.57 -14.29 -19.02
C GLU A 263 3.08 -14.50 -19.12
N HIS A 264 3.87 -13.51 -18.65
CA HIS A 264 5.32 -13.51 -18.85
C HIS A 264 6.13 -13.60 -17.56
N GLN A 265 5.49 -13.47 -16.38
CA GLN A 265 6.16 -13.57 -15.09
C GLN A 265 5.68 -14.79 -14.30
N ASP A 266 6.58 -15.41 -13.51
CA ASP A 266 6.26 -16.56 -12.63
C ASP A 266 5.43 -16.10 -11.41
N ILE A 267 4.21 -15.64 -11.68
CA ILE A 267 3.25 -15.14 -10.70
C ILE A 267 1.97 -15.98 -10.74
N PHE A 268 1.54 -16.46 -9.58
CA PHE A 268 0.36 -17.34 -9.46
C PHE A 268 -0.92 -16.52 -9.24
N CYS A 269 -1.17 -16.07 -8.02
CA CYS A 269 -2.41 -15.38 -7.69
C CYS A 269 -2.34 -13.86 -7.89
N GLY A 270 -1.18 -13.25 -7.72
CA GLY A 270 -0.98 -11.80 -7.87
C GLY A 270 -0.01 -11.22 -6.86
N GLY A 271 0.05 -9.90 -6.79
CA GLY A 271 0.89 -9.16 -5.85
C GLY A 271 0.28 -9.07 -4.45
N SER A 272 1.10 -8.88 -3.43
CA SER A 272 0.69 -8.77 -2.03
C SER A 272 1.57 -7.78 -1.27
N GLY A 273 1.11 -7.39 -0.10
CA GLY A 273 1.88 -6.57 0.85
C GLY A 273 1.58 -5.06 0.79
N CYS A 274 2.01 -4.36 1.82
CA CYS A 274 1.73 -2.92 1.95
C CYS A 274 2.43 -2.07 0.89
N ALA A 275 3.59 -2.50 0.35
CA ALA A 275 4.20 -1.83 -0.78
C ALA A 275 3.41 -2.04 -2.08
N CYS A 276 2.68 -3.15 -2.25
CA CYS A 276 1.82 -3.37 -3.40
C CYS A 276 0.80 -2.23 -3.55
N SER A 277 -0.03 -2.05 -2.54
CA SER A 277 -1.07 -1.02 -2.54
C SER A 277 -0.49 0.39 -2.60
N MET A 278 0.61 0.67 -1.88
CA MET A 278 1.24 1.99 -1.91
C MET A 278 1.81 2.30 -3.29
N CYS A 279 2.64 1.43 -3.86
CA CYS A 279 3.31 1.67 -5.13
C CYS A 279 2.31 1.79 -6.28
N VAL A 280 1.34 0.86 -6.38
CA VAL A 280 0.34 0.90 -7.46
C VAL A 280 -0.56 2.12 -7.36
N SER A 281 -1.11 2.41 -6.17
CA SER A 281 -1.99 3.57 -5.99
C SER A 281 -1.25 4.88 -6.29
N MET A 282 -0.02 5.05 -5.78
CA MET A 282 0.74 6.27 -6.00
C MET A 282 1.20 6.42 -7.46
N ALA A 283 1.55 5.33 -8.15
CA ALA A 283 1.85 5.36 -9.57
C ALA A 283 0.61 5.74 -10.41
N LYS A 284 -0.56 5.16 -10.10
CA LYS A 284 -1.82 5.47 -10.80
C LYS A 284 -2.29 6.90 -10.59
N LEU A 285 -2.16 7.44 -9.40
CA LEU A 285 -2.46 8.87 -9.13
C LEU A 285 -1.67 9.82 -10.03
N SER A 286 -0.55 9.41 -10.62
CA SER A 286 0.20 10.22 -11.58
C SER A 286 -0.49 10.34 -12.94
N LEU A 287 -1.36 9.40 -13.28
CA LEU A 287 -2.08 9.36 -14.56
C LEU A 287 -3.45 10.04 -14.49
N ILE A 288 -3.97 10.27 -13.30
CA ILE A 288 -5.23 10.97 -13.10
C ILE A 288 -4.90 12.46 -13.14
N HIS A 289 -5.20 13.10 -14.26
CA HIS A 289 -5.19 14.55 -14.35
C HIS A 289 -6.39 15.08 -13.56
N ILE A 290 -6.10 15.55 -12.37
CA ILE A 290 -7.08 16.18 -11.49
C ILE A 290 -7.07 17.70 -11.73
#